data_39c8f206d6e422a0e87f5e2a38ae453f
#
_entry.id   39c8f206d6e422a0e87f5e2a38ae453f
#
_cell.length_a   1.000
_cell.length_b   1.000
_cell.length_c   1.000
_cell.angle_alpha   90.00
_cell.angle_beta   90.00
_cell.angle_gamma   90.00
#
_symmetry.space_group_name_H-M   'P 1'
#
loop_
_entity.id
_entity.type
_entity.pdbx_description
1 polymer ?
#
loop_
_entity_poly.entity_id
_entity_poly.type
_entity_poly.pdbx_seq_one_letter_code
_entity_poly.pdbx_strand_id
1 'polypeptide(L)'
;VDLRALNDSAQITSTQTVNFQAYINGNTRNDGLYSAPALTTSSSLTPLAYSKSLNKKSVMVSEIDTTKRASTGLSYQYAKITYNGKTYWVDARAVFDSITSKQTNLNYYATISETNRNDGIYEEPALTSLASMASTGSVKTFDQDSVEVLEIDTTFRNSNDQKYQYAKVTNGTNTYWVDVRALNTSGFAKITSSKTEDYSAYINEANRKDGIYDNG
;
A
#
# COMPACT_ATOMS: atom_id res chain seq x y z
N VAL A 1 -7.33 27.47 -34.49
CA VAL A 1 -8.01 26.81 -33.39
C VAL A 1 -7.02 26.74 -32.22
N ASP A 2 -7.37 27.28 -31.07
CA ASP A 2 -6.56 27.13 -29.86
C ASP A 2 -6.56 25.65 -29.49
N LEU A 3 -5.36 25.02 -29.43
CA LEU A 3 -5.21 23.63 -29.09
C LEU A 3 -5.78 23.28 -27.69
N ARG A 4 -5.95 24.29 -26.81
CA ARG A 4 -6.63 24.14 -25.52
C ARG A 4 -8.14 23.95 -25.64
N ALA A 5 -8.72 24.24 -26.81
CA ALA A 5 -10.14 23.98 -27.12
C ALA A 5 -10.38 22.55 -27.65
N LEU A 6 -9.34 21.81 -27.96
CA LEU A 6 -9.43 20.38 -28.23
C LEU A 6 -9.62 19.67 -26.89
N ASN A 7 -10.71 18.94 -26.75
CA ASN A 7 -10.91 18.08 -25.60
C ASN A 7 -9.70 17.18 -25.44
N ASP A 8 -9.15 17.13 -24.22
CA ASP A 8 -8.09 16.19 -23.87
C ASP A 8 -8.58 14.77 -24.14
N SER A 9 -7.68 13.91 -24.55
CA SER A 9 -7.98 12.50 -24.80
C SER A 9 -6.98 11.59 -24.11
N ALA A 10 -7.39 10.36 -23.86
CA ALA A 10 -6.53 9.33 -23.31
C ALA A 10 -6.62 8.08 -24.14
N GLN A 11 -5.52 7.31 -24.19
CA GLN A 11 -5.46 6.00 -24.83
C GLN A 11 -5.26 4.93 -23.76
N ILE A 12 -5.96 3.81 -23.89
CA ILE A 12 -5.68 2.63 -23.06
C ILE A 12 -4.35 2.04 -23.54
N THR A 13 -3.40 1.92 -22.61
CA THR A 13 -2.06 1.37 -22.86
C THR A 13 -1.89 -0.05 -22.34
N SER A 14 -2.67 -0.44 -21.34
CA SER A 14 -2.77 -1.82 -20.87
C SER A 14 -4.10 -2.08 -20.22
N THR A 15 -4.55 -3.33 -20.27
CA THR A 15 -5.74 -3.86 -19.60
C THR A 15 -5.36 -5.09 -18.80
N GLN A 16 -5.80 -5.15 -17.55
CA GLN A 16 -5.63 -6.30 -16.69
C GLN A 16 -6.99 -6.79 -16.21
N THR A 17 -7.35 -8.02 -16.55
CA THR A 17 -8.53 -8.70 -16.02
C THR A 17 -8.25 -9.10 -14.59
N VAL A 18 -9.18 -8.75 -13.67
CA VAL A 18 -9.11 -9.04 -12.25
C VAL A 18 -10.47 -9.49 -11.74
N ASN A 19 -10.51 -10.03 -10.53
CA ASN A 19 -11.78 -10.39 -9.89
C ASN A 19 -11.62 -10.27 -8.37
N PHE A 20 -11.92 -9.10 -7.82
CA PHE A 20 -11.88 -8.89 -6.37
C PHE A 20 -12.96 -7.93 -5.89
N GLN A 21 -13.32 -8.07 -4.62
CA GLN A 21 -14.21 -7.15 -3.93
C GLN A 21 -13.42 -5.99 -3.32
N ALA A 22 -13.91 -4.77 -3.49
CA ALA A 22 -13.35 -3.56 -2.90
C ALA A 22 -14.44 -2.67 -2.31
N TYR A 23 -14.03 -1.63 -1.59
CA TYR A 23 -14.91 -0.60 -1.04
C TYR A 23 -14.55 0.77 -1.58
N ILE A 24 -15.54 1.54 -2.01
CA ILE A 24 -15.30 2.87 -2.58
C ILE A 24 -14.95 3.89 -1.50
N ASN A 25 -13.87 4.62 -1.72
CA ASN A 25 -13.46 5.78 -0.93
C ASN A 25 -14.01 7.08 -1.53
N GLY A 26 -15.30 7.31 -1.41
CA GLY A 26 -15.95 8.49 -1.99
C GLY A 26 -15.83 9.76 -1.15
N ASN A 27 -15.43 9.68 0.12
CA ASN A 27 -15.30 10.85 0.99
C ASN A 27 -13.98 11.59 0.79
N THR A 28 -12.88 10.86 0.65
CA THR A 28 -11.55 11.45 0.41
C THR A 28 -11.26 11.60 -1.08
N ARG A 29 -11.92 10.82 -1.94
CA ARG A 29 -11.80 10.88 -3.39
C ARG A 29 -13.17 10.93 -4.05
N ASN A 30 -13.60 12.14 -4.38
CA ASN A 30 -14.85 12.35 -5.11
C ASN A 30 -14.59 12.33 -6.64
N ASP A 31 -14.11 11.18 -7.14
CA ASP A 31 -13.81 10.98 -8.57
C ASP A 31 -15.09 10.71 -9.38
N GLY A 32 -15.02 10.97 -10.67
CA GLY A 32 -16.11 10.67 -11.60
C GLY A 32 -16.31 9.16 -11.79
N LEU A 33 -17.56 8.76 -11.96
CA LEU A 33 -17.96 7.42 -12.44
C LEU A 33 -18.31 7.54 -13.92
N TYR A 34 -17.65 6.78 -14.79
CA TYR A 34 -17.73 6.92 -16.24
C TYR A 34 -18.25 5.63 -16.90
N SER A 35 -18.72 5.77 -18.17
CA SER A 35 -19.12 4.62 -19.00
C SER A 35 -17.94 3.82 -19.60
N ALA A 36 -16.76 4.48 -19.69
CA ALA A 36 -15.47 3.91 -20.10
C ALA A 36 -14.38 4.63 -19.29
N PRO A 37 -13.11 4.21 -19.29
CA PRO A 37 -12.03 4.99 -18.67
C PRO A 37 -12.08 6.45 -19.13
N ALA A 38 -11.91 7.40 -18.22
CA ALA A 38 -12.12 8.81 -18.53
C ALA A 38 -11.29 9.27 -19.73
N LEU A 39 -11.91 10.05 -20.60
CA LEU A 39 -11.32 10.63 -21.80
C LEU A 39 -10.93 9.63 -22.91
N THR A 40 -11.25 8.34 -22.77
CA THR A 40 -10.93 7.35 -23.82
C THR A 40 -11.97 7.27 -24.93
N THR A 41 -13.20 7.73 -24.66
CA THR A 41 -14.30 7.76 -25.62
C THR A 41 -15.10 9.06 -25.47
N SER A 42 -15.89 9.41 -26.48
CA SER A 42 -16.78 10.57 -26.40
C SER A 42 -17.79 10.49 -25.25
N SER A 43 -18.23 9.28 -24.88
CA SER A 43 -19.16 9.07 -23.77
C SER A 43 -18.50 9.10 -22.40
N SER A 44 -17.17 9.13 -22.31
CA SER A 44 -16.39 9.21 -21.06
C SER A 44 -15.74 10.59 -20.83
N LEU A 45 -16.14 11.61 -21.58
CA LEU A 45 -15.69 13.00 -21.37
C LEU A 45 -16.31 13.61 -20.12
N THR A 46 -17.53 13.20 -19.76
CA THR A 46 -18.24 13.64 -18.57
C THR A 46 -18.62 12.45 -17.69
N PRO A 47 -18.54 12.61 -16.36
CA PRO A 47 -18.96 11.53 -15.46
C PRO A 47 -20.48 11.35 -15.47
N LEU A 48 -20.93 10.11 -15.36
CA LEU A 48 -22.34 9.73 -15.16
C LEU A 48 -22.82 10.05 -13.73
N ALA A 49 -21.90 9.96 -12.78
CA ALA A 49 -22.10 10.22 -11.35
C ALA A 49 -20.72 10.43 -10.69
N TYR A 50 -20.71 10.54 -9.37
CA TYR A 50 -19.46 10.68 -8.59
C TYR A 50 -19.34 9.58 -7.54
N SER A 51 -18.11 9.16 -7.25
CA SER A 51 -17.76 8.11 -6.30
C SER A 51 -18.30 8.37 -4.88
N LYS A 52 -18.54 9.63 -4.51
CA LYS A 52 -19.19 10.00 -3.25
C LYS A 52 -20.56 9.32 -3.07
N SER A 53 -21.31 9.11 -4.15
CA SER A 53 -22.60 8.40 -4.10
C SER A 53 -22.47 6.90 -3.76
N LEU A 54 -21.27 6.34 -3.94
CA LEU A 54 -20.92 4.97 -3.65
C LEU A 54 -19.98 4.83 -2.42
N ASN A 55 -19.79 5.90 -1.64
CA ASN A 55 -18.89 5.87 -0.50
C ASN A 55 -19.19 4.70 0.44
N LYS A 56 -18.14 3.93 0.81
CA LYS A 56 -18.23 2.70 1.63
C LYS A 56 -19.09 1.59 1.03
N LYS A 57 -19.55 1.70 -0.19
CA LYS A 57 -20.26 0.60 -0.85
C LYS A 57 -19.23 -0.42 -1.33
N SER A 58 -19.58 -1.70 -1.10
CA SER A 58 -18.87 -2.82 -1.65
C SER A 58 -19.16 -2.93 -3.14
N VAL A 59 -18.13 -3.07 -3.94
CA VAL A 59 -18.20 -3.22 -5.41
C VAL A 59 -17.36 -4.41 -5.83
N MET A 60 -17.72 -5.02 -6.96
CA MET A 60 -16.87 -6.01 -7.62
C MET A 60 -16.01 -5.29 -8.67
N VAL A 61 -14.70 -5.49 -8.61
CA VAL A 61 -13.74 -5.00 -9.61
C VAL A 61 -13.41 -6.13 -10.55
N SER A 62 -13.62 -5.92 -11.87
CA SER A 62 -13.43 -6.94 -12.91
C SER A 62 -12.28 -6.64 -13.87
N GLU A 63 -11.80 -5.40 -13.90
CA GLU A 63 -10.78 -4.96 -14.87
C GLU A 63 -10.07 -3.71 -14.33
N ILE A 64 -8.79 -3.59 -14.61
CA ILE A 64 -7.99 -2.36 -14.39
C ILE A 64 -7.36 -1.98 -15.72
N ASP A 65 -7.71 -0.79 -16.21
CA ASP A 65 -7.09 -0.19 -17.38
C ASP A 65 -6.07 0.87 -17.01
N THR A 66 -4.90 0.82 -17.62
CA THR A 66 -3.95 1.94 -17.59
C THR A 66 -4.18 2.78 -18.83
N THR A 67 -4.37 4.08 -18.64
CA THR A 67 -4.54 5.04 -19.73
C THR A 67 -3.38 6.02 -19.74
N LYS A 68 -3.04 6.56 -20.91
CA LYS A 68 -2.08 7.65 -21.08
C LYS A 68 -2.79 8.87 -21.67
N ARG A 69 -2.73 9.98 -20.95
CA ARG A 69 -3.35 11.24 -21.36
C ARG A 69 -2.53 11.92 -22.46
N ALA A 70 -3.18 12.35 -23.55
CA ALA A 70 -2.51 12.94 -24.69
C ALA A 70 -1.88 14.30 -24.36
N SER A 71 -2.56 15.15 -23.58
CA SER A 71 -2.10 16.49 -23.25
C SER A 71 -0.88 16.54 -22.32
N THR A 72 -0.73 15.56 -21.42
CA THR A 72 0.31 15.58 -20.37
C THR A 72 1.29 14.43 -20.46
N GLY A 73 0.97 13.37 -21.23
CA GLY A 73 1.73 12.12 -21.24
C GLY A 73 1.65 11.30 -19.96
N LEU A 74 0.89 11.77 -18.96
CA LEU A 74 0.74 11.07 -17.67
C LEU A 74 -0.14 9.84 -17.80
N SER A 75 0.19 8.82 -17.03
CA SER A 75 -0.60 7.58 -16.94
C SER A 75 -1.53 7.61 -15.73
N TYR A 76 -2.74 7.06 -15.93
CA TYR A 76 -3.77 6.91 -14.91
C TYR A 76 -4.33 5.49 -14.97
N GLN A 77 -4.73 4.96 -13.82
CA GLN A 77 -5.41 3.67 -13.74
C GLN A 77 -6.89 3.87 -13.44
N TYR A 78 -7.73 3.14 -14.16
CA TYR A 78 -9.18 3.11 -13.96
C TYR A 78 -9.62 1.68 -13.67
N ALA A 79 -10.46 1.53 -12.65
CA ALA A 79 -11.09 0.27 -12.26
C ALA A 79 -12.49 0.19 -12.84
N LYS A 80 -12.82 -0.93 -13.48
CA LYS A 80 -14.17 -1.29 -13.88
C LYS A 80 -14.88 -1.94 -12.71
N ILE A 81 -15.88 -1.26 -12.19
CA ILE A 81 -16.62 -1.67 -11.01
C ILE A 81 -18.06 -2.01 -11.35
N THR A 82 -18.61 -3.00 -10.66
CA THR A 82 -20.06 -3.33 -10.72
C THR A 82 -20.69 -3.11 -9.35
N TYR A 83 -21.78 -2.34 -9.34
CA TYR A 83 -22.61 -2.07 -8.17
C TYR A 83 -24.10 -2.14 -8.54
N ASN A 84 -24.88 -2.97 -7.83
CA ASN A 84 -26.31 -3.17 -8.08
C ASN A 84 -26.64 -3.39 -9.56
N GLY A 85 -25.87 -4.25 -10.24
CA GLY A 85 -26.06 -4.60 -11.65
C GLY A 85 -25.65 -3.51 -12.66
N LYS A 86 -25.15 -2.36 -12.21
CA LYS A 86 -24.63 -1.30 -13.06
C LYS A 86 -23.11 -1.31 -13.07
N THR A 87 -22.53 -1.07 -14.24
CA THR A 87 -21.08 -1.04 -14.43
C THR A 87 -20.60 0.40 -14.62
N TYR A 88 -19.49 0.74 -13.98
CA TYR A 88 -18.83 2.03 -14.07
C TYR A 88 -17.32 1.87 -14.17
N TRP A 89 -16.67 2.91 -14.65
CA TRP A 89 -15.23 3.10 -14.53
C TRP A 89 -14.93 4.23 -13.56
N VAL A 90 -14.01 4.02 -12.65
CA VAL A 90 -13.58 5.00 -11.64
C VAL A 90 -12.06 5.01 -11.56
N ASP A 91 -11.45 6.13 -11.16
CA ASP A 91 -10.01 6.15 -10.83
C ASP A 91 -9.68 5.01 -9.84
N ALA A 92 -8.70 4.18 -10.15
CA ALA A 92 -8.38 2.98 -9.36
C ALA A 92 -8.04 3.31 -7.91
N ARG A 93 -7.54 4.52 -7.62
CA ARG A 93 -7.29 4.98 -6.26
C ARG A 93 -8.55 5.11 -5.40
N ALA A 94 -9.72 5.15 -6.02
CA ALA A 94 -11.00 5.15 -5.28
C ALA A 94 -11.38 3.78 -4.73
N VAL A 95 -10.78 2.70 -5.22
CA VAL A 95 -11.04 1.31 -4.77
C VAL A 95 -9.94 0.75 -3.86
N PHE A 96 -8.79 1.39 -3.80
CA PHE A 96 -7.68 0.99 -2.92
C PHE A 96 -7.67 1.78 -1.61
N ASP A 97 -7.22 1.14 -0.54
CA ASP A 97 -6.98 1.82 0.73
C ASP A 97 -5.86 2.85 0.59
N SER A 98 -5.94 3.94 1.32
CA SER A 98 -4.97 5.05 1.20
C SER A 98 -3.85 4.91 2.22
N ILE A 99 -2.59 5.09 1.81
CA ILE A 99 -1.48 5.30 2.74
C ILE A 99 -1.57 6.75 3.24
N THR A 100 -1.68 6.93 4.56
CA THR A 100 -1.86 8.25 5.20
C THR A 100 -0.59 8.77 5.84
N SER A 101 0.34 7.89 6.21
CA SER A 101 1.67 8.26 6.70
C SER A 101 2.66 7.14 6.50
N LYS A 102 3.94 7.50 6.40
CA LYS A 102 5.08 6.60 6.28
C LYS A 102 6.14 6.97 7.31
N GLN A 103 6.70 5.96 7.97
CA GLN A 103 7.86 6.09 8.86
C GLN A 103 8.96 5.22 8.26
N THR A 104 10.02 5.84 7.76
CA THR A 104 11.14 5.17 7.08
C THR A 104 12.40 5.20 7.94
N ASN A 105 13.41 4.41 7.56
CA ASN A 105 14.71 4.33 8.25
C ASN A 105 14.58 3.95 9.73
N LEU A 106 13.73 2.97 10.02
CA LEU A 106 13.44 2.57 11.40
C LEU A 106 14.54 1.69 12.00
N ASN A 107 15.10 0.77 11.23
CA ASN A 107 16.28 -0.06 11.52
C ASN A 107 16.29 -0.63 12.96
N TYR A 108 15.25 -1.31 13.35
CA TYR A 108 15.18 -2.06 14.61
C TYR A 108 14.69 -3.47 14.37
N TYR A 109 15.01 -4.38 15.29
CA TYR A 109 14.66 -5.79 15.17
C TYR A 109 13.35 -6.11 15.89
N ALA A 110 12.66 -7.12 15.36
CA ALA A 110 11.46 -7.71 15.94
C ALA A 110 11.43 -9.21 15.62
N THR A 111 10.62 -9.97 16.35
CA THR A 111 10.29 -11.35 16.02
C THR A 111 8.89 -11.41 15.41
N ILE A 112 8.71 -12.15 14.35
CA ILE A 112 7.37 -12.46 13.83
C ILE A 112 6.65 -13.38 14.83
N SER A 113 5.37 -13.08 15.10
CA SER A 113 4.56 -13.86 16.05
C SER A 113 3.17 -14.14 15.50
N GLU A 114 2.93 -15.38 15.05
CA GLU A 114 1.59 -15.81 14.63
C GLU A 114 0.58 -15.81 15.79
N THR A 115 1.06 -16.01 17.02
CA THR A 115 0.23 -15.96 18.24
C THR A 115 -0.33 -14.56 18.47
N ASN A 116 0.46 -13.52 18.20
CA ASN A 116 -0.01 -12.14 18.29
C ASN A 116 -0.99 -11.81 17.18
N ARG A 117 -0.69 -12.24 15.95
CA ARG A 117 -1.51 -11.97 14.78
C ARG A 117 -1.21 -12.97 13.66
N ASN A 118 -2.11 -13.90 13.43
CA ASN A 118 -2.03 -14.79 12.26
C ASN A 118 -2.72 -14.12 11.06
N ASP A 119 -1.94 -13.42 10.24
CA ASP A 119 -2.43 -12.66 9.08
C ASP A 119 -1.60 -13.00 7.82
N GLY A 120 -1.96 -12.39 6.70
CA GLY A 120 -1.19 -12.50 5.45
C GLY A 120 0.11 -11.70 5.49
N ILE A 121 1.04 -12.11 4.64
CA ILE A 121 2.16 -11.27 4.21
C ILE A 121 1.89 -10.72 2.81
N TYR A 122 2.42 -9.55 2.49
CA TYR A 122 2.08 -8.80 1.28
C TYR A 122 3.33 -8.19 0.63
N GLU A 123 3.24 -7.87 -0.67
CA GLU A 123 4.29 -7.14 -1.40
C GLU A 123 4.30 -5.64 -1.07
N GLU A 124 3.14 -5.10 -0.71
CA GLU A 124 2.89 -3.72 -0.27
C GLU A 124 1.90 -3.73 0.90
N PRO A 125 1.67 -2.63 1.62
CA PRO A 125 0.63 -2.59 2.66
C PRO A 125 -0.71 -3.10 2.14
N ALA A 126 -1.36 -4.00 2.87
CA ALA A 126 -2.55 -4.70 2.40
C ALA A 126 -3.63 -3.76 1.86
N LEU A 127 -4.24 -4.10 0.73
CA LEU A 127 -5.32 -3.40 0.03
C LEU A 127 -4.96 -2.02 -0.55
N THR A 128 -3.69 -1.60 -0.53
CA THR A 128 -3.29 -0.27 -1.03
C THR A 128 -3.02 -0.23 -2.53
N SER A 129 -2.86 -1.39 -3.15
CA SER A 129 -2.64 -1.54 -4.60
C SER A 129 -3.15 -2.89 -5.09
N LEU A 130 -3.11 -3.10 -6.40
CA LEU A 130 -3.47 -4.40 -6.98
C LEU A 130 -2.56 -5.53 -6.50
N ALA A 131 -1.25 -5.27 -6.32
CA ALA A 131 -0.29 -6.26 -5.83
C ALA A 131 -0.57 -6.72 -4.40
N SER A 132 -1.25 -5.90 -3.60
CA SER A 132 -1.56 -6.18 -2.20
C SER A 132 -3.03 -6.53 -1.92
N MET A 133 -3.83 -6.78 -2.97
CA MET A 133 -5.24 -7.22 -2.79
C MET A 133 -5.33 -8.64 -2.22
N ALA A 134 -4.33 -9.48 -2.46
CA ALA A 134 -4.20 -10.81 -1.88
C ALA A 134 -2.86 -10.94 -1.16
N SER A 135 -2.82 -11.74 -0.11
CA SER A 135 -1.56 -12.10 0.54
C SER A 135 -0.74 -13.03 -0.35
N THR A 136 0.57 -12.85 -0.33
CA THR A 136 1.53 -13.75 -1.01
C THR A 136 1.93 -14.94 -0.14
N GLY A 137 1.54 -14.93 1.13
CA GLY A 137 1.81 -15.99 2.11
C GLY A 137 1.16 -15.69 3.45
N SER A 138 1.60 -16.38 4.50
CA SER A 138 1.08 -16.24 5.86
C SER A 138 2.20 -15.92 6.83
N VAL A 139 1.92 -15.10 7.83
CA VAL A 139 2.77 -14.84 9.01
C VAL A 139 3.24 -16.14 9.65
N LYS A 140 2.40 -17.18 9.67
CA LYS A 140 2.73 -18.49 10.21
C LYS A 140 3.99 -19.12 9.59
N THR A 141 4.26 -18.88 8.32
CA THR A 141 5.44 -19.42 7.62
C THR A 141 6.75 -18.85 8.19
N PHE A 142 6.68 -17.67 8.80
CA PHE A 142 7.80 -16.92 9.35
C PHE A 142 7.71 -16.77 10.88
N ASP A 143 6.85 -17.56 11.53
CA ASP A 143 6.70 -17.51 12.99
C ASP A 143 8.04 -17.76 13.70
N GLN A 144 8.36 -16.89 14.66
CA GLN A 144 9.62 -16.84 15.41
C GLN A 144 10.84 -16.37 14.58
N ASP A 145 10.70 -16.01 13.32
CA ASP A 145 11.79 -15.40 12.57
C ASP A 145 12.14 -14.02 13.14
N SER A 146 13.44 -13.78 13.31
CA SER A 146 13.97 -12.44 13.58
C SER A 146 14.00 -11.65 12.30
N VAL A 147 13.43 -10.44 12.32
CA VAL A 147 13.36 -9.55 11.18
C VAL A 147 13.80 -8.14 11.55
N GLU A 148 14.39 -7.45 10.59
CA GLU A 148 14.64 -6.02 10.67
C GLU A 148 13.41 -5.25 10.15
N VAL A 149 12.94 -4.26 10.92
CA VAL A 149 11.83 -3.39 10.53
C VAL A 149 12.40 -2.14 9.85
N LEU A 150 12.08 -1.98 8.57
CA LEU A 150 12.63 -0.92 7.72
C LEU A 150 11.71 0.30 7.62
N GLU A 151 10.41 0.05 7.56
CA GLU A 151 9.39 1.08 7.30
C GLU A 151 8.07 0.69 7.98
N ILE A 152 7.29 1.66 8.44
CA ILE A 152 5.90 1.46 8.88
C ILE A 152 5.01 2.43 8.13
N ASP A 153 4.04 1.88 7.41
CA ASP A 153 2.99 2.63 6.74
C ASP A 153 1.69 2.55 7.52
N THR A 154 1.04 3.70 7.69
CA THR A 154 -0.33 3.75 8.21
C THR A 154 -1.28 3.86 7.04
N THR A 155 -2.23 2.93 6.94
CA THR A 155 -3.27 2.91 5.92
C THR A 155 -4.62 3.32 6.52
N PHE A 156 -5.49 3.86 5.68
CA PHE A 156 -6.88 4.15 6.02
C PHE A 156 -7.78 3.22 5.20
N ARG A 157 -8.54 2.38 5.90
CA ARG A 157 -9.38 1.35 5.27
C ARG A 157 -10.73 1.89 4.83
N ASN A 158 -11.03 1.76 3.55
CA ASN A 158 -12.25 2.27 2.95
C ASN A 158 -13.54 1.59 3.47
N SER A 159 -13.44 0.34 3.93
CA SER A 159 -14.62 -0.41 4.39
C SER A 159 -15.16 0.05 5.75
N ASN A 160 -14.30 0.54 6.64
CA ASN A 160 -14.65 0.79 8.04
C ASN A 160 -14.10 2.09 8.64
N ASP A 161 -13.39 2.92 7.85
CA ASP A 161 -12.72 4.16 8.28
C ASP A 161 -11.67 3.96 9.40
N GLN A 162 -11.13 2.75 9.54
CA GLN A 162 -10.13 2.47 10.54
C GLN A 162 -8.71 2.61 9.98
N LYS A 163 -7.78 2.98 10.84
CA LYS A 163 -6.35 2.98 10.50
C LYS A 163 -5.73 1.65 10.87
N TYR A 164 -4.88 1.16 9.97
CA TYR A 164 -4.07 -0.04 10.16
C TYR A 164 -2.61 0.31 9.91
N GLN A 165 -1.70 -0.37 10.58
CA GLN A 165 -0.28 -0.19 10.37
C GLN A 165 0.34 -1.47 9.83
N TYR A 166 1.13 -1.31 8.78
CA TYR A 166 1.90 -2.38 8.17
C TYR A 166 3.37 -2.05 8.24
N ALA A 167 4.17 -3.02 8.61
CA ALA A 167 5.62 -2.91 8.66
C ALA A 167 6.24 -3.61 7.46
N LYS A 168 7.16 -2.94 6.79
CA LYS A 168 8.09 -3.54 5.85
C LYS A 168 9.21 -4.17 6.64
N VAL A 169 9.38 -5.47 6.49
CA VAL A 169 10.36 -6.23 7.23
C VAL A 169 11.25 -7.04 6.30
N THR A 170 12.48 -7.32 6.75
CA THR A 170 13.39 -8.23 6.05
C THR A 170 14.04 -9.21 7.02
N ASN A 171 14.23 -10.44 6.59
CA ASN A 171 15.07 -11.44 7.29
C ASN A 171 16.43 -11.62 6.61
N GLY A 172 16.86 -10.61 5.81
CA GLY A 172 18.10 -10.64 5.03
C GLY A 172 17.96 -11.32 3.66
N THR A 173 17.01 -12.22 3.47
CA THR A 173 16.76 -12.92 2.21
C THR A 173 15.49 -12.40 1.53
N ASN A 174 14.43 -12.23 2.29
CA ASN A 174 13.12 -11.82 1.83
C ASN A 174 12.72 -10.47 2.44
N THR A 175 12.03 -9.67 1.65
CA THR A 175 11.42 -8.41 2.11
C THR A 175 9.93 -8.48 1.82
N TYR A 176 9.10 -8.18 2.83
CA TYR A 176 7.64 -8.26 2.73
C TYR A 176 6.98 -7.33 3.75
N TRP A 177 5.68 -7.17 3.63
CA TRP A 177 4.87 -6.36 4.54
C TRP A 177 4.00 -7.25 5.41
N VAL A 178 3.93 -6.92 6.71
CA VAL A 178 3.08 -7.58 7.71
C VAL A 178 2.30 -6.55 8.51
N ASP A 179 1.17 -6.95 9.07
CA ASP A 179 0.49 -6.13 10.07
C ASP A 179 1.42 -5.94 11.29
N VAL A 180 1.60 -4.69 11.74
CA VAL A 180 2.49 -4.37 12.88
C VAL A 180 2.18 -5.19 14.13
N ARG A 181 0.92 -5.60 14.31
CA ARG A 181 0.50 -6.44 15.43
C ARG A 181 1.08 -7.87 15.39
N ALA A 182 1.60 -8.30 14.23
CA ALA A 182 2.33 -9.56 14.12
C ALA A 182 3.77 -9.47 14.62
N LEU A 183 4.27 -8.28 14.98
CA LEU A 183 5.62 -8.06 15.45
C LEU A 183 5.67 -8.09 16.98
N ASN A 184 6.62 -8.84 17.51
CA ASN A 184 7.01 -8.81 18.91
C ASN A 184 8.38 -8.16 19.02
N THR A 185 8.44 -7.01 19.68
CA THR A 185 9.69 -6.25 19.93
C THR A 185 10.30 -6.55 21.30
N SER A 186 9.70 -7.45 22.08
CA SER A 186 10.21 -7.85 23.39
C SER A 186 11.56 -8.55 23.23
N GLY A 187 12.55 -8.10 23.96
CA GLY A 187 13.92 -8.64 23.89
C GLY A 187 14.85 -7.90 22.92
N PHE A 188 14.33 -7.00 22.09
CA PHE A 188 15.14 -6.16 21.21
C PHE A 188 15.24 -4.73 21.74
N ALA A 189 16.44 -4.16 21.69
CA ALA A 189 16.66 -2.74 22.00
C ALA A 189 16.47 -1.92 20.72
N LYS A 190 15.72 -0.83 20.82
CA LYS A 190 15.61 0.16 19.73
C LYS A 190 16.71 1.22 19.88
N ILE A 191 17.47 1.45 18.80
CA ILE A 191 18.37 2.60 18.76
C ILE A 191 17.51 3.85 18.66
N THR A 192 17.53 4.68 19.71
CA THR A 192 16.77 5.94 19.77
C THR A 192 17.58 7.14 19.30
N SER A 193 18.91 7.02 19.33
CA SER A 193 19.85 8.03 18.82
C SER A 193 21.18 7.37 18.53
N SER A 194 21.90 7.86 17.51
CA SER A 194 23.27 7.50 17.22
C SER A 194 24.11 8.78 17.06
N LYS A 195 25.35 8.72 17.47
CA LYS A 195 26.35 9.79 17.27
C LYS A 195 27.61 9.17 16.69
N THR A 196 28.09 9.70 15.59
CA THR A 196 29.39 9.31 15.06
C THR A 196 30.49 10.04 15.82
N GLU A 197 31.42 9.29 16.35
CA GLU A 197 32.59 9.80 17.05
C GLU A 197 33.86 9.23 16.40
N ASP A 198 34.87 10.03 16.27
CA ASP A 198 36.17 9.63 15.77
C ASP A 198 37.22 9.74 16.89
N TYR A 199 37.32 8.66 17.69
CA TYR A 199 38.32 8.56 18.73
C TYR A 199 38.83 7.13 18.89
N SER A 200 40.03 6.97 19.41
CA SER A 200 40.59 5.67 19.78
C SER A 200 40.26 5.33 21.23
N ALA A 201 39.79 4.10 21.48
CA ALA A 201 39.46 3.61 22.82
C ALA A 201 40.13 2.26 23.08
N TYR A 202 40.35 1.92 24.35
CA TYR A 202 40.84 0.63 24.79
C TYR A 202 39.72 -0.17 25.46
N ILE A 203 39.64 -1.46 25.13
CA ILE A 203 38.72 -2.39 25.79
C ILE A 203 39.28 -2.75 27.17
N ASN A 204 38.51 -2.56 28.23
CA ASN A 204 38.89 -2.89 29.59
C ASN A 204 38.13 -4.11 30.10
N GLU A 205 38.64 -5.31 29.82
CA GLU A 205 38.04 -6.58 30.26
C GLU A 205 38.08 -6.77 31.78
N ALA A 206 39.01 -6.11 32.49
CA ALA A 206 39.14 -6.27 33.92
C ALA A 206 37.94 -5.69 34.68
N ASN A 207 37.32 -4.66 34.15
CA ASN A 207 36.21 -3.94 34.78
C ASN A 207 34.83 -4.37 34.28
N ARG A 208 34.76 -4.92 33.07
CA ARG A 208 33.48 -5.29 32.47
C ARG A 208 33.65 -6.34 31.36
N LYS A 209 32.96 -7.45 31.48
CA LYS A 209 32.93 -8.51 30.50
C LYS A 209 31.64 -8.43 29.69
N ASP A 210 31.54 -7.49 28.78
CA ASP A 210 30.43 -7.34 27.87
C ASP A 210 30.65 -8.12 26.58
N GLY A 211 29.58 -8.49 25.91
CA GLY A 211 29.65 -9.06 24.57
C GLY A 211 30.15 -8.04 23.55
N ILE A 212 30.89 -8.51 22.56
CA ILE A 212 31.22 -7.74 21.35
C ILE A 212 30.13 -8.05 20.34
N TYR A 213 29.51 -7.01 19.81
CA TYR A 213 28.43 -7.11 18.84
C TYR A 213 28.90 -6.44 17.54
N ASP A 214 28.73 -7.10 16.41
CA ASP A 214 28.86 -6.44 15.13
C ASP A 214 27.51 -5.82 14.72
N ASN A 215 27.55 -4.91 13.77
CA ASN A 215 26.34 -4.32 13.19
C ASN A 215 25.76 -5.31 12.18
N GLY A 216 25.24 -6.45 12.66
CA GLY A 216 24.55 -7.42 11.83
C GLY A 216 23.32 -6.87 11.15
#